data_20d0b57ec504e78c1cc647cd5b886616
#
_entry.id   20d0b57ec504e78c1cc647cd5b886616
#
_cell.length_a   1.000
_cell.length_b   1.000
_cell.length_c   1.000
_cell.angle_alpha   90.00
_cell.angle_beta   90.00
_cell.angle_gamma   90.00
#
_symmetry.space_group_name_H-M   'P 1'
#
loop_
_entity.id
_entity.type
_entity.pdbx_description
1 polymer ?
#
loop_
_entity_poly.entity_id
_entity_poly.type
_entity_poly.pdbx_seq_one_letter_code
_entity_poly.pdbx_strand_id
1 'polypeptide(L)'
;MLTVYFYSLVIVLLFTPFGFILSNKNPKNVSYYSSQLLYGLIILSFVALFINFFLPLNKTFNSLILIFPLIVLFIKKKEYFNKQFLFFLIFSGFLISLLILESNVYRPDAGLYHLPYTKILNDEKIMIGLANFHFRYAHISILQYLSAISNNIVFGNNGIVFAQALIASSVIINFSYKIYEYNKNKEYNFHFFYLVSIIIFIFYKMNRYSEYGNDAPSHFLFFFLISEIISSKTKDIRNICNNFLIILFIILNKITLLLAIFLSLLNLNLINFKNFLKLKKFYFILLFALLWCVKNLLISGCVLYPVKSLCFNNLIWTDIQKVQEISSENEAWTKGWPDYTRIQNRN
;
A
#
# COMPACT_ATOMS: atom_id res chain seq x y z
N MET A 1 -25.22 -5.76 -1.73
CA MET A 1 -24.86 -4.92 -0.58
C MET A 1 -24.52 -5.74 0.67
N LEU A 2 -25.42 -6.58 1.19
CA LEU A 2 -25.22 -7.35 2.44
C LEU A 2 -23.98 -8.28 2.37
N THR A 3 -23.76 -8.97 1.27
CA THR A 3 -22.60 -9.86 1.05
C THR A 3 -21.28 -9.08 1.06
N VAL A 4 -21.23 -7.90 0.41
CA VAL A 4 -20.03 -7.05 0.39
C VAL A 4 -19.74 -6.55 1.80
N TYR A 5 -20.77 -6.16 2.54
CA TYR A 5 -20.61 -5.73 3.93
C TYR A 5 -20.08 -6.86 4.83
N PHE A 6 -20.63 -8.07 4.71
CA PHE A 6 -20.13 -9.21 5.47
C PHE A 6 -18.66 -9.52 5.16
N TYR A 7 -18.28 -9.54 3.87
CA TYR A 7 -16.88 -9.73 3.47
C TYR A 7 -16.00 -8.60 3.99
N SER A 8 -16.48 -7.35 3.99
CA SER A 8 -15.76 -6.20 4.54
C SER A 8 -15.48 -6.36 6.03
N LEU A 9 -16.45 -6.84 6.82
CA LEU A 9 -16.25 -7.13 8.25
C LEU A 9 -15.19 -8.21 8.44
N VAL A 10 -15.31 -9.32 7.72
CA VAL A 10 -14.39 -10.46 7.87
C VAL A 10 -12.96 -10.08 7.46
N ILE A 11 -12.79 -9.35 6.36
CA ILE A 11 -11.43 -8.96 5.90
C ILE A 11 -10.77 -7.97 6.87
N VAL A 12 -11.51 -7.01 7.43
CA VAL A 12 -11.00 -6.10 8.45
C VAL A 12 -10.62 -6.86 9.72
N LEU A 13 -11.47 -7.79 10.17
CA LEU A 13 -11.19 -8.64 11.34
C LEU A 13 -9.89 -9.45 11.15
N LEU A 14 -9.68 -10.04 9.96
CA LEU A 14 -8.53 -10.89 9.67
C LEU A 14 -7.25 -10.08 9.35
N PHE A 15 -7.35 -8.88 8.78
CA PHE A 15 -6.15 -8.15 8.36
C PHE A 15 -5.61 -7.20 9.44
N THR A 16 -6.46 -6.69 10.33
CA THR A 16 -6.04 -5.80 11.43
C THR A 16 -4.97 -6.45 12.34
N PRO A 17 -5.06 -7.73 12.73
CA PRO A 17 -4.07 -8.35 13.62
C PRO A 17 -2.65 -8.41 13.07
N PHE A 18 -2.44 -8.38 11.76
CA PHE A 18 -1.09 -8.30 11.18
C PHE A 18 -0.35 -7.03 11.60
N GLY A 19 -1.06 -5.93 11.81
CA GLY A 19 -0.48 -4.68 12.28
C GLY A 19 0.02 -4.72 13.73
N PHE A 20 -0.39 -5.72 14.51
CA PHE A 20 0.08 -5.89 15.87
C PHE A 20 1.61 -5.98 15.98
N ILE A 21 2.26 -6.55 14.97
CA ILE A 21 3.72 -6.69 14.90
C ILE A 21 4.43 -5.32 14.95
N LEU A 22 3.82 -4.28 14.40
CA LEU A 22 4.40 -2.93 14.31
C LEU A 22 3.82 -1.94 15.31
N SER A 23 2.64 -2.22 15.87
CA SER A 23 1.95 -1.29 16.73
C SER A 23 2.70 -1.07 18.05
N ASN A 24 2.85 0.17 18.42
CA ASN A 24 3.35 0.56 19.73
C ASN A 24 2.18 0.58 20.74
N LYS A 25 2.51 0.45 22.02
CA LYS A 25 1.56 0.40 23.12
C LYS A 25 0.65 1.63 23.19
N ASN A 26 -0.69 1.39 23.25
CA ASN A 26 -1.75 2.27 23.81
C ASN A 26 -1.95 3.68 23.21
N PRO A 27 -3.14 4.20 23.15
CA PRO A 27 -4.41 3.70 23.67
C PRO A 27 -5.17 2.86 22.65
N LYS A 28 -5.96 1.89 23.12
CA LYS A 28 -6.80 1.02 22.27
C LYS A 28 -8.09 1.74 21.84
N ASN A 29 -7.93 2.80 21.06
CA ASN A 29 -9.03 3.58 20.49
C ASN A 29 -9.22 3.27 18.99
N VAL A 30 -10.22 3.86 18.36
CA VAL A 30 -10.54 3.65 16.94
C VAL A 30 -9.37 4.03 16.02
N SER A 31 -8.67 5.13 16.29
CA SER A 31 -7.48 5.55 15.52
C SER A 31 -6.34 4.55 15.61
N TYR A 32 -6.15 3.91 16.77
CA TYR A 32 -5.18 2.85 16.97
C TYR A 32 -5.48 1.63 16.07
N TYR A 33 -6.74 1.16 16.05
CA TYR A 33 -7.12 0.01 15.23
C TYR A 33 -7.06 0.31 13.74
N SER A 34 -7.41 1.52 13.32
CA SER A 34 -7.27 1.92 11.91
C SER A 34 -5.81 1.98 11.47
N SER A 35 -4.90 2.48 12.32
CA SER A 35 -3.45 2.41 12.06
C SER A 35 -2.93 0.97 12.05
N GLN A 36 -3.43 0.11 12.93
CA GLN A 36 -3.08 -1.32 12.90
C GLN A 36 -3.49 -1.98 11.59
N LEU A 37 -4.69 -1.69 11.07
CA LEU A 37 -5.11 -2.20 9.77
C LEU A 37 -4.14 -1.73 8.68
N LEU A 38 -3.78 -0.44 8.62
CA LEU A 38 -2.80 0.08 7.64
C LEU A 38 -1.45 -0.65 7.73
N TYR A 39 -0.89 -0.79 8.92
CA TYR A 39 0.35 -1.52 9.10
C TYR A 39 0.22 -3.01 8.75
N GLY A 40 -0.93 -3.60 9.02
CA GLY A 40 -1.26 -4.97 8.65
C GLY A 40 -1.25 -5.17 7.14
N LEU A 41 -1.85 -4.24 6.38
CA LEU A 41 -1.87 -4.26 4.92
C LEU A 41 -0.46 -4.12 4.32
N ILE A 42 0.37 -3.25 4.90
CA ILE A 42 1.77 -3.08 4.50
C ILE A 42 2.57 -4.38 4.73
N ILE A 43 2.44 -4.97 5.91
CA ILE A 43 3.12 -6.24 6.23
C ILE A 43 2.67 -7.36 5.30
N LEU A 44 1.36 -7.51 5.11
CA LEU A 44 0.80 -8.52 4.20
C LEU A 44 1.36 -8.39 2.79
N SER A 45 1.47 -7.18 2.27
CA SER A 45 2.03 -6.92 0.95
C SER A 45 3.49 -7.36 0.84
N PHE A 46 4.29 -7.11 1.89
CA PHE A 46 5.68 -7.53 1.93
C PHE A 46 5.83 -9.04 2.11
N VAL A 47 4.99 -9.64 2.95
CA VAL A 47 4.93 -11.10 3.10
C VAL A 47 4.55 -11.76 1.77
N ALA A 48 3.57 -11.21 1.06
CA ALA A 48 3.18 -11.68 -0.27
C ALA A 48 4.33 -11.59 -1.27
N LEU A 49 5.03 -10.45 -1.34
CA LEU A 49 6.23 -10.28 -2.16
C LEU A 49 7.29 -11.35 -1.84
N PHE A 50 7.60 -11.55 -0.56
CA PHE A 50 8.59 -12.54 -0.13
C PHE A 50 8.20 -13.96 -0.55
N ILE A 51 6.95 -14.35 -0.31
CA ILE A 51 6.45 -15.69 -0.67
C ILE A 51 6.52 -15.91 -2.18
N ASN A 52 6.20 -14.89 -2.99
CA ASN A 52 6.14 -15.03 -4.44
C ASN A 52 7.52 -15.28 -5.08
N PHE A 53 8.63 -15.05 -4.39
CA PHE A 53 9.95 -15.51 -4.86
C PHE A 53 10.04 -17.03 -4.96
N PHE A 54 9.31 -17.74 -4.14
CA PHE A 54 9.43 -19.20 -3.99
C PHE A 54 8.18 -19.93 -4.48
N LEU A 55 6.99 -19.37 -4.26
CA LEU A 55 5.70 -20.00 -4.45
C LEU A 55 4.68 -19.04 -5.08
N PRO A 56 3.73 -19.54 -5.87
CA PRO A 56 2.58 -18.74 -6.30
C PRO A 56 1.69 -18.35 -5.11
N LEU A 57 1.07 -17.18 -5.19
CA LEU A 57 0.10 -16.69 -4.19
C LEU A 57 -1.28 -17.30 -4.43
N ASN A 58 -1.36 -18.63 -4.51
CA ASN A 58 -2.60 -19.34 -4.78
C ASN A 58 -3.55 -19.32 -3.57
N LYS A 59 -4.81 -19.67 -3.81
CA LYS A 59 -5.86 -19.64 -2.78
C LYS A 59 -5.49 -20.43 -1.52
N THR A 60 -4.80 -21.56 -1.67
CA THR A 60 -4.43 -22.43 -0.55
C THR A 60 -3.38 -21.74 0.34
N PHE A 61 -2.27 -21.25 -0.26
CA PHE A 61 -1.25 -20.54 0.51
C PHE A 61 -1.77 -19.26 1.14
N ASN A 62 -2.55 -18.47 0.39
CA ASN A 62 -3.17 -17.26 0.92
C ASN A 62 -4.07 -17.58 2.12
N SER A 63 -4.74 -18.73 2.12
CA SER A 63 -5.59 -19.16 3.26
C SER A 63 -4.77 -19.60 4.46
N LEU A 64 -3.62 -20.25 4.25
CA LEU A 64 -2.71 -20.61 5.35
C LEU A 64 -2.18 -19.37 6.08
N ILE A 65 -1.94 -18.27 5.37
CA ILE A 65 -1.51 -17.01 5.98
C ILE A 65 -2.56 -16.47 6.96
N LEU A 66 -3.85 -16.75 6.73
CA LEU A 66 -4.92 -16.34 7.63
C LEU A 66 -4.94 -17.09 8.98
N ILE A 67 -4.15 -18.14 9.13
CA ILE A 67 -3.97 -18.82 10.44
C ILE A 67 -3.32 -17.86 11.44
N PHE A 68 -2.36 -17.05 11.01
CA PHE A 68 -1.68 -16.09 11.86
C PHE A 68 -2.62 -15.12 12.57
N PRO A 69 -3.49 -14.37 11.88
CA PRO A 69 -4.42 -13.46 12.54
C PRO A 69 -5.41 -14.18 13.46
N LEU A 70 -5.83 -15.40 13.13
CA LEU A 70 -6.70 -16.19 14.02
C LEU A 70 -5.99 -16.50 15.35
N ILE A 71 -4.72 -16.87 15.29
CA ILE A 71 -3.91 -17.10 16.50
C ILE A 71 -3.79 -15.79 17.32
N VAL A 72 -3.50 -14.66 16.65
CA VAL A 72 -3.39 -13.36 17.32
C VAL A 72 -4.72 -12.96 17.97
N LEU A 73 -5.84 -13.12 17.26
CA LEU A 73 -7.18 -12.85 17.79
C LEU A 73 -7.50 -13.69 19.02
N PHE A 74 -7.10 -14.96 19.02
CA PHE A 74 -7.28 -15.86 20.15
C PHE A 74 -6.44 -15.44 21.35
N ILE A 75 -5.14 -15.20 21.17
CA ILE A 75 -4.21 -14.82 22.24
C ILE A 75 -4.57 -13.42 22.79
N LYS A 76 -4.92 -12.50 21.93
CA LYS A 76 -5.19 -11.09 22.24
C LYS A 76 -6.69 -10.76 22.28
N LYS A 77 -7.55 -11.75 22.59
CA LYS A 77 -9.02 -11.56 22.54
C LYS A 77 -9.53 -10.33 23.31
N LYS A 78 -8.95 -10.01 24.48
CA LYS A 78 -9.33 -8.81 25.26
C LYS A 78 -8.99 -7.50 24.55
N GLU A 79 -8.04 -7.51 23.62
CA GLU A 79 -7.65 -6.34 22.82
C GLU A 79 -8.56 -6.15 21.62
N TYR A 80 -8.97 -7.26 20.96
CA TYR A 80 -9.76 -7.23 19.74
C TYR A 80 -11.26 -7.37 19.95
N PHE A 81 -11.74 -7.78 21.15
CA PHE A 81 -13.17 -7.89 21.43
C PHE A 81 -13.63 -6.87 22.50
N ASN A 82 -13.12 -5.63 22.40
CA ASN A 82 -13.58 -4.51 23.19
C ASN A 82 -14.53 -3.59 22.37
N LYS A 83 -15.25 -2.69 23.06
CA LYS A 83 -16.21 -1.78 22.42
C LYS A 83 -15.60 -0.91 21.31
N GLN A 84 -14.37 -0.46 21.47
CA GLN A 84 -13.69 0.40 20.48
C GLN A 84 -13.33 -0.36 19.21
N PHE A 85 -12.86 -1.60 19.35
CA PHE A 85 -12.60 -2.46 18.20
C PHE A 85 -13.87 -2.86 17.47
N LEU A 86 -14.93 -3.23 18.19
CA LEU A 86 -16.22 -3.56 17.58
C LEU A 86 -16.80 -2.36 16.82
N PHE A 87 -16.74 -1.17 17.39
CA PHE A 87 -17.14 0.05 16.69
C PHE A 87 -16.29 0.27 15.42
N PHE A 88 -14.96 0.15 15.55
CA PHE A 88 -14.04 0.25 14.41
C PHE A 88 -14.41 -0.78 13.32
N LEU A 89 -14.63 -2.04 13.69
CA LEU A 89 -14.95 -3.13 12.76
C LEU A 89 -16.24 -2.85 11.98
N ILE A 90 -17.33 -2.50 12.69
CA ILE A 90 -18.63 -2.23 12.09
C ILE A 90 -18.56 -1.02 11.15
N PHE A 91 -17.93 0.06 11.61
CA PHE A 91 -17.82 1.28 10.84
C PHE A 91 -16.88 1.13 9.62
N SER A 92 -15.77 0.39 9.77
CA SER A 92 -14.87 0.06 8.65
C SER A 92 -15.59 -0.80 7.61
N GLY A 93 -16.30 -1.84 8.04
CA GLY A 93 -17.06 -2.70 7.14
C GLY A 93 -18.11 -1.92 6.34
N PHE A 94 -18.84 -1.01 6.99
CA PHE A 94 -19.80 -0.14 6.34
C PHE A 94 -19.13 0.80 5.32
N LEU A 95 -18.06 1.48 5.71
CA LEU A 95 -17.34 2.42 4.84
C LEU A 95 -16.72 1.71 3.63
N ILE A 96 -16.07 0.56 3.81
CA ILE A 96 -15.52 -0.24 2.72
C ILE A 96 -16.62 -0.63 1.74
N SER A 97 -17.77 -1.07 2.25
CA SER A 97 -18.91 -1.45 1.40
C SER A 97 -19.41 -0.27 0.57
N LEU A 98 -19.53 0.92 1.16
CA LEU A 98 -19.90 2.13 0.43
C LEU A 98 -18.87 2.47 -0.64
N LEU A 99 -17.57 2.48 -0.28
CA LEU A 99 -16.50 2.80 -1.22
C LEU A 99 -16.46 1.85 -2.42
N ILE A 100 -16.73 0.56 -2.21
CA ILE A 100 -16.77 -0.43 -3.30
C ILE A 100 -18.03 -0.26 -4.17
N LEU A 101 -19.19 -0.05 -3.57
CA LEU A 101 -20.46 0.03 -4.30
C LEU A 101 -20.59 1.33 -5.10
N GLU A 102 -20.07 2.44 -4.58
CA GLU A 102 -20.10 3.75 -5.23
C GLU A 102 -18.93 3.99 -6.19
N SER A 103 -17.97 3.06 -6.25
CA SER A 103 -16.81 3.23 -7.09
C SER A 103 -17.11 2.92 -8.54
N ASN A 104 -16.66 3.81 -9.44
CA ASN A 104 -16.73 3.60 -10.86
C ASN A 104 -15.50 2.86 -11.37
N VAL A 105 -15.63 1.55 -11.59
CA VAL A 105 -14.51 0.62 -11.89
C VAL A 105 -14.12 0.61 -13.36
N TYR A 106 -14.89 1.26 -14.25
CA TYR A 106 -14.68 1.15 -15.68
C TYR A 106 -13.42 1.89 -16.14
N ARG A 107 -12.29 1.16 -16.15
CA ARG A 107 -11.02 1.63 -16.70
C ARG A 107 -10.30 0.54 -17.48
N PRO A 108 -9.76 0.90 -18.67
CA PRO A 108 -9.00 -0.04 -19.49
C PRO A 108 -7.83 -0.70 -18.76
N ASP A 109 -7.10 0.06 -17.94
CA ASP A 109 -5.91 -0.39 -17.22
C ASP A 109 -6.19 -1.56 -16.25
N ALA A 110 -7.39 -1.63 -15.69
CA ALA A 110 -7.80 -2.73 -14.82
C ALA A 110 -7.72 -4.08 -15.54
N GLY A 111 -8.31 -4.17 -16.74
CA GLY A 111 -8.31 -5.38 -17.55
C GLY A 111 -7.02 -5.58 -18.35
N LEU A 112 -6.31 -4.49 -18.70
CA LEU A 112 -5.15 -4.55 -19.55
C LEU A 112 -3.92 -5.13 -18.83
N TYR A 113 -3.65 -4.73 -17.58
CA TYR A 113 -2.46 -5.22 -16.87
C TYR A 113 -2.62 -5.42 -15.35
N HIS A 114 -3.52 -4.74 -14.64
CA HIS A 114 -3.63 -4.90 -13.19
C HIS A 114 -4.20 -6.26 -12.79
N LEU A 115 -5.35 -6.64 -13.34
CA LEU A 115 -5.96 -7.95 -13.10
C LEU A 115 -5.16 -9.10 -13.68
N PRO A 116 -4.68 -9.05 -14.95
CA PRO A 116 -3.81 -10.08 -15.50
C PRO A 116 -2.57 -10.32 -14.65
N TYR A 117 -1.91 -9.26 -14.17
CA TYR A 117 -0.77 -9.46 -13.29
C TYR A 117 -1.14 -10.06 -11.94
N THR A 118 -2.23 -9.63 -11.33
CA THR A 118 -2.71 -10.24 -10.07
C THR A 118 -2.99 -11.73 -10.28
N LYS A 119 -3.52 -12.10 -11.44
CA LYS A 119 -3.73 -13.50 -11.81
C LYS A 119 -2.39 -14.24 -11.95
N ILE A 120 -1.39 -13.65 -12.61
CA ILE A 120 -0.04 -14.21 -12.71
C ILE A 120 0.54 -14.46 -11.32
N LEU A 121 0.42 -13.51 -10.39
CA LEU A 121 0.87 -13.69 -9.00
C LEU A 121 0.18 -14.85 -8.29
N ASN A 122 -1.10 -15.11 -8.60
CA ASN A 122 -1.85 -16.23 -8.01
C ASN A 122 -1.48 -17.60 -8.62
N ASP A 123 -1.06 -17.64 -9.88
CA ASP A 123 -0.79 -18.88 -10.60
C ASP A 123 0.71 -19.23 -10.60
N GLU A 124 1.60 -18.22 -10.58
CA GLU A 124 3.02 -18.38 -10.80
C GLU A 124 3.85 -17.67 -9.72
N LYS A 125 5.03 -18.20 -9.43
CA LYS A 125 6.10 -17.46 -8.75
C LYS A 125 6.66 -16.37 -9.67
N ILE A 126 7.55 -15.51 -9.17
CA ILE A 126 8.20 -14.48 -9.98
C ILE A 126 8.76 -15.09 -11.27
N MET A 127 8.26 -14.63 -12.42
CA MET A 127 8.66 -15.07 -13.75
C MET A 127 9.79 -14.18 -14.26
N ILE A 128 10.90 -14.83 -14.69
CA ILE A 128 12.05 -14.12 -15.26
C ILE A 128 11.68 -13.60 -16.65
N GLY A 129 12.00 -12.34 -16.93
CA GLY A 129 11.74 -11.71 -18.23
C GLY A 129 10.25 -11.42 -18.52
N LEU A 130 9.39 -11.39 -17.50
CA LEU A 130 7.95 -11.15 -17.68
C LEU A 130 7.65 -9.81 -18.39
N ALA A 131 8.53 -8.80 -18.25
CA ALA A 131 8.41 -7.53 -18.95
C ALA A 131 8.44 -7.64 -20.48
N ASN A 132 9.00 -8.74 -21.04
CA ASN A 132 9.04 -8.98 -22.47
C ASN A 132 7.67 -9.39 -23.05
N PHE A 133 6.78 -9.96 -22.23
CA PHE A 133 5.40 -10.21 -22.64
C PHE A 133 4.60 -8.90 -22.71
N HIS A 134 4.72 -8.06 -21.68
CA HIS A 134 4.08 -6.77 -21.65
C HIS A 134 4.88 -5.80 -20.75
N PHE A 135 5.32 -4.67 -21.31
CA PHE A 135 6.20 -3.73 -20.61
C PHE A 135 5.63 -3.21 -19.27
N ARG A 136 4.28 -3.09 -19.17
CA ARG A 136 3.64 -2.64 -17.93
C ARG A 136 3.80 -3.61 -16.77
N TYR A 137 4.16 -4.87 -17.00
CA TYR A 137 4.48 -5.81 -15.93
C TYR A 137 5.78 -5.47 -15.20
N ALA A 138 6.65 -4.64 -15.79
CA ALA A 138 7.80 -4.07 -15.09
C ALA A 138 7.45 -2.88 -14.17
N HIS A 139 6.30 -2.23 -14.39
CA HIS A 139 5.82 -1.09 -13.58
C HIS A 139 4.92 -1.47 -12.40
N ILE A 140 4.87 -2.71 -12.04
CA ILE A 140 3.93 -3.22 -11.05
C ILE A 140 4.22 -2.71 -9.66
N SER A 141 3.14 -2.37 -8.96
CA SER A 141 3.18 -1.87 -7.60
C SER A 141 3.06 -2.98 -6.55
N ILE A 142 3.48 -2.67 -5.33
CA ILE A 142 3.30 -3.56 -4.17
C ILE A 142 1.82 -3.82 -3.85
N LEU A 143 0.90 -2.95 -4.29
CA LEU A 143 -0.53 -3.12 -4.09
C LEU A 143 -1.08 -4.39 -4.78
N GLN A 144 -0.54 -4.78 -5.95
CA GLN A 144 -0.97 -6.00 -6.62
C GLN A 144 -0.68 -7.25 -5.79
N TYR A 145 0.40 -7.23 -4.99
CA TYR A 145 0.69 -8.31 -4.03
C TYR A 145 -0.36 -8.38 -2.92
N LEU A 146 -0.83 -7.21 -2.42
CA LEU A 146 -1.94 -7.16 -1.47
C LEU A 146 -3.25 -7.67 -2.09
N SER A 147 -3.52 -7.31 -3.33
CA SER A 147 -4.68 -7.80 -4.08
C SER A 147 -4.61 -9.31 -4.28
N ALA A 148 -3.44 -9.84 -4.67
CA ALA A 148 -3.23 -11.27 -4.90
C ALA A 148 -3.42 -12.10 -3.62
N ILE A 149 -2.88 -11.66 -2.48
CA ILE A 149 -3.01 -12.39 -1.20
C ILE A 149 -4.44 -12.34 -0.66
N SER A 150 -5.24 -11.37 -1.08
CA SER A 150 -6.66 -11.26 -0.72
C SER A 150 -7.53 -12.29 -1.45
N ASN A 151 -7.03 -12.94 -2.51
CA ASN A 151 -7.65 -14.09 -3.15
C ASN A 151 -7.36 -15.37 -2.36
N ASN A 152 -8.26 -15.74 -1.47
CA ASN A 152 -8.14 -16.91 -0.58
C ASN A 152 -9.45 -17.71 -0.53
N ILE A 153 -9.51 -18.78 0.25
CA ILE A 153 -10.70 -19.64 0.34
C ILE A 153 -11.93 -18.87 0.86
N VAL A 154 -11.73 -17.88 1.74
CA VAL A 154 -12.83 -17.12 2.36
C VAL A 154 -13.47 -16.16 1.34
N PHE A 155 -12.65 -15.42 0.59
CA PHE A 155 -13.13 -14.33 -0.29
C PHE A 155 -13.15 -14.73 -1.77
N GLY A 156 -12.37 -15.74 -2.16
CA GLY A 156 -12.17 -16.09 -3.55
C GLY A 156 -11.62 -14.91 -4.37
N ASN A 157 -11.94 -14.87 -5.65
CA ASN A 157 -11.51 -13.77 -6.54
C ASN A 157 -12.10 -12.39 -6.12
N ASN A 158 -13.21 -12.39 -5.38
CA ASN A 158 -13.80 -11.14 -4.87
C ASN A 158 -12.90 -10.43 -3.85
N GLY A 159 -11.96 -11.13 -3.22
CA GLY A 159 -11.00 -10.52 -2.31
C GLY A 159 -10.12 -9.47 -2.95
N ILE A 160 -9.84 -9.59 -4.25
CA ILE A 160 -8.93 -8.73 -5.00
C ILE A 160 -9.37 -7.25 -4.98
N VAL A 161 -10.68 -6.99 -5.01
CA VAL A 161 -11.24 -5.63 -5.08
C VAL A 161 -11.08 -4.83 -3.78
N PHE A 162 -10.82 -5.49 -2.64
CA PHE A 162 -10.82 -4.85 -1.33
C PHE A 162 -9.56 -4.02 -1.03
N ALA A 163 -8.43 -4.28 -1.71
CA ALA A 163 -7.13 -3.71 -1.35
C ALA A 163 -7.13 -2.17 -1.24
N GLN A 164 -7.69 -1.47 -2.22
CA GLN A 164 -7.79 -0.01 -2.18
C GLN A 164 -8.76 0.50 -1.12
N ALA A 165 -9.95 -0.09 -1.06
CA ALA A 165 -10.98 0.32 -0.13
C ALA A 165 -10.54 0.12 1.34
N LEU A 166 -9.75 -0.91 1.63
CA LEU A 166 -9.14 -1.13 2.94
C LEU A 166 -8.19 0.00 3.34
N ILE A 167 -7.30 0.42 2.45
CA ILE A 167 -6.37 1.52 2.70
C ILE A 167 -7.15 2.83 2.87
N ALA A 168 -8.07 3.13 1.96
CA ALA A 168 -8.88 4.35 2.01
C ALA A 168 -9.70 4.44 3.30
N SER A 169 -10.43 3.37 3.65
CA SER A 169 -11.26 3.34 4.86
C SER A 169 -10.42 3.52 6.13
N SER A 170 -9.24 2.88 6.19
CA SER A 170 -8.34 3.02 7.33
C SER A 170 -7.90 4.46 7.54
N VAL A 171 -7.50 5.16 6.47
CA VAL A 171 -7.09 6.57 6.55
C VAL A 171 -8.25 7.47 6.92
N ILE A 172 -9.41 7.30 6.27
CA ILE A 172 -10.60 8.10 6.54
C ILE A 172 -11.03 7.95 8.01
N ILE A 173 -11.09 6.72 8.53
CA ILE A 173 -11.48 6.46 9.92
C ILE A 173 -10.47 7.04 10.89
N ASN A 174 -9.17 6.90 10.61
CA ASN A 174 -8.12 7.47 11.44
C ASN A 174 -8.27 8.99 11.56
N PHE A 175 -8.46 9.67 10.44
CA PHE A 175 -8.59 11.12 10.38
C PHE A 175 -9.90 11.59 11.02
N SER A 176 -11.02 10.94 10.71
CA SER A 176 -12.32 11.27 11.31
C SER A 176 -12.31 11.14 12.83
N TYR A 177 -11.68 10.09 13.36
CA TYR A 177 -11.58 9.90 14.79
C TYR A 177 -10.67 10.96 15.44
N LYS A 178 -9.53 11.29 14.83
CA LYS A 178 -8.66 12.37 15.32
C LYS A 178 -9.37 13.73 15.30
N ILE A 179 -10.13 14.04 14.24
CA ILE A 179 -10.96 15.25 14.17
C ILE A 179 -11.99 15.27 15.32
N TYR A 180 -12.66 14.15 15.57
CA TYR A 180 -13.59 14.01 16.68
C TYR A 180 -12.91 14.28 18.03
N GLU A 181 -11.71 13.72 18.28
CA GLU A 181 -10.95 13.96 19.51
C GLU A 181 -10.56 15.44 19.66
N TYR A 182 -10.05 16.08 18.61
CA TYR A 182 -9.74 17.51 18.62
C TYR A 182 -10.96 18.38 18.91
N ASN A 183 -12.09 18.08 18.27
CA ASN A 183 -13.33 18.83 18.51
C ASN A 183 -13.85 18.65 19.95
N LYS A 184 -13.79 17.42 20.47
CA LYS A 184 -14.17 17.12 21.86
C LYS A 184 -13.32 17.90 22.88
N ASN A 185 -12.01 18.01 22.61
CA ASN A 185 -11.05 18.70 23.45
C ASN A 185 -11.00 20.23 23.18
N LYS A 186 -11.71 20.72 22.15
CA LYS A 186 -11.67 22.10 21.64
C LYS A 186 -10.25 22.55 21.23
N GLU A 187 -9.47 21.63 20.67
CA GLU A 187 -8.09 21.85 20.21
C GLU A 187 -8.07 22.10 18.69
N TYR A 188 -8.27 23.32 18.24
CA TYR A 188 -8.31 23.70 16.83
C TYR A 188 -6.92 24.16 16.35
N ASN A 189 -5.97 23.22 16.30
CA ASN A 189 -4.60 23.47 15.87
C ASN A 189 -4.41 23.20 14.36
N PHE A 190 -3.19 23.43 13.83
CA PHE A 190 -2.86 23.21 12.43
C PHE A 190 -3.17 21.76 11.97
N HIS A 191 -2.92 20.76 12.82
CA HIS A 191 -3.20 19.36 12.48
C HIS A 191 -4.70 19.09 12.31
N PHE A 192 -5.56 19.71 13.14
CA PHE A 192 -7.02 19.63 12.96
C PHE A 192 -7.45 20.13 11.59
N PHE A 193 -7.02 21.34 11.19
CA PHE A 193 -7.36 21.90 9.88
C PHE A 193 -6.81 21.09 8.73
N TYR A 194 -5.58 20.56 8.84
CA TYR A 194 -5.02 19.62 7.88
C TYR A 194 -5.93 18.42 7.67
N LEU A 195 -6.32 17.73 8.74
CA LEU A 195 -7.17 16.54 8.67
C LEU A 195 -8.53 16.83 8.02
N VAL A 196 -9.18 17.94 8.39
CA VAL A 196 -10.46 18.36 7.78
C VAL A 196 -10.31 18.61 6.29
N SER A 197 -9.28 19.38 5.90
CA SER A 197 -9.03 19.71 4.50
C SER A 197 -8.76 18.45 3.66
N ILE A 198 -7.98 17.51 4.18
CA ILE A 198 -7.68 16.25 3.46
C ILE A 198 -8.92 15.37 3.34
N ILE A 199 -9.77 15.26 4.36
CA ILE A 199 -11.02 14.50 4.25
C ILE A 199 -11.93 15.10 3.17
N ILE A 200 -12.09 16.42 3.14
CA ILE A 200 -12.88 17.10 2.10
C ILE A 200 -12.28 16.80 0.71
N PHE A 201 -10.95 16.90 0.57
CA PHE A 201 -10.26 16.59 -0.68
C PHE A 201 -10.47 15.14 -1.11
N ILE A 202 -10.36 14.17 -0.18
CA ILE A 202 -10.58 12.74 -0.47
C ILE A 202 -11.99 12.53 -1.02
N PHE A 203 -13.02 13.03 -0.36
CA PHE A 203 -14.41 12.84 -0.80
C PHE A 203 -14.70 13.55 -2.13
N TYR A 204 -14.05 14.67 -2.40
CA TYR A 204 -14.29 15.42 -3.63
C TYR A 204 -13.53 14.89 -4.85
N LYS A 205 -12.28 14.42 -4.67
CA LYS A 205 -11.37 14.05 -5.77
C LYS A 205 -11.08 12.58 -5.89
N MET A 206 -11.10 11.85 -4.79
CA MET A 206 -10.65 10.46 -4.75
C MET A 206 -11.83 9.49 -4.74
N ASN A 207 -12.55 9.36 -5.85
CA ASN A 207 -13.76 8.55 -5.96
C ASN A 207 -13.56 7.16 -6.58
N ARG A 208 -12.32 6.64 -6.59
CA ARG A 208 -11.97 5.38 -7.27
C ARG A 208 -11.40 4.37 -6.28
N TYR A 209 -12.25 3.81 -5.47
CA TYR A 209 -11.82 2.98 -4.34
C TYR A 209 -11.89 1.47 -4.60
N SER A 210 -12.45 1.05 -5.73
CA SER A 210 -12.44 -0.33 -6.20
C SER A 210 -11.62 -0.52 -7.47
N GLU A 211 -10.90 0.52 -7.92
CA GLU A 211 -9.92 0.37 -8.98
C GLU A 211 -8.74 -0.48 -8.52
N TYR A 212 -8.12 -1.12 -9.49
CA TYR A 212 -6.90 -1.90 -9.25
C TYR A 212 -5.62 -1.07 -9.40
N GLY A 213 -5.77 0.23 -9.66
CA GLY A 213 -4.67 1.17 -9.81
C GLY A 213 -3.99 1.52 -8.48
N ASN A 214 -2.79 2.02 -8.56
CA ASN A 214 -1.90 2.27 -7.41
C ASN A 214 -1.82 3.75 -6.99
N ASP A 215 -2.49 4.66 -7.71
CA ASP A 215 -2.41 6.09 -7.47
C ASP A 215 -3.09 6.49 -6.16
N ALA A 216 -4.37 6.14 -6.00
CA ALA A 216 -5.16 6.51 -4.84
C ALA A 216 -4.56 5.96 -3.53
N PRO A 217 -4.19 4.67 -3.41
CA PRO A 217 -3.57 4.15 -2.20
C PRO A 217 -2.27 4.85 -1.82
N SER A 218 -1.45 5.21 -2.81
CA SER A 218 -0.21 5.94 -2.57
C SER A 218 -0.47 7.33 -1.97
N HIS A 219 -1.46 8.05 -2.49
CA HIS A 219 -1.83 9.37 -1.97
C HIS A 219 -2.47 9.27 -0.58
N PHE A 220 -3.34 8.30 -0.31
CA PHE A 220 -3.90 8.08 1.03
C PHE A 220 -2.81 7.87 2.08
N LEU A 221 -1.85 7.02 1.77
CA LEU A 221 -0.73 6.76 2.68
C LEU A 221 0.21 7.97 2.80
N PHE A 222 0.38 8.75 1.74
CA PHE A 222 1.13 9.99 1.79
C PHE A 222 0.47 11.02 2.73
N PHE A 223 -0.85 11.18 2.66
CA PHE A 223 -1.59 12.03 3.58
C PHE A 223 -1.52 11.52 5.02
N PHE A 224 -1.62 10.20 5.21
CA PHE A 224 -1.45 9.59 6.53
C PHE A 224 -0.04 9.84 7.09
N LEU A 225 1.00 9.68 6.28
CA LEU A 225 2.38 9.98 6.67
C LEU A 225 2.56 11.42 7.16
N ILE A 226 2.03 12.40 6.40
CA ILE A 226 2.09 13.82 6.79
C ILE A 226 1.38 14.04 8.12
N SER A 227 0.19 13.43 8.30
CA SER A 227 -0.55 13.49 9.57
C SER A 227 0.28 12.95 10.75
N GLU A 228 0.97 11.81 10.56
CA GLU A 228 1.83 11.23 11.61
C GLU A 228 3.04 12.12 11.92
N ILE A 229 3.62 12.76 10.91
CA ILE A 229 4.75 13.70 11.09
C ILE A 229 4.32 14.95 11.85
N ILE A 230 3.16 15.56 11.49
CA ILE A 230 2.64 16.76 12.16
C ILE A 230 2.24 16.44 13.61
N SER A 231 1.63 15.28 13.87
CA SER A 231 1.18 14.89 15.19
C SER A 231 2.30 14.46 16.14
N SER A 232 3.47 14.11 15.62
CA SER A 232 4.60 13.60 16.41
C SER A 232 5.25 14.72 17.24
N LYS A 233 4.82 14.88 18.48
CA LYS A 233 5.44 15.80 19.47
C LYS A 233 6.82 15.32 19.93
N THR A 234 7.11 14.04 19.82
CA THR A 234 8.36 13.40 20.25
C THR A 234 9.06 12.75 19.06
N LYS A 235 10.38 12.95 18.96
CA LYS A 235 11.23 12.27 17.99
C LYS A 235 11.48 10.81 18.41
N ASP A 236 10.41 10.05 18.70
CA ASP A 236 10.54 8.63 19.03
C ASP A 236 11.03 7.88 17.78
N ILE A 237 12.17 7.22 17.94
CA ILE A 237 12.85 6.46 16.89
C ILE A 237 11.96 5.37 16.30
N ARG A 238 11.06 4.78 17.10
CA ARG A 238 10.11 3.76 16.63
C ARG A 238 9.09 4.36 15.66
N ASN A 239 8.60 5.55 15.94
CA ASN A 239 7.66 6.25 15.05
C ASN A 239 8.36 6.63 13.75
N ILE A 240 9.60 7.11 13.83
CA ILE A 240 10.42 7.40 12.64
C ILE A 240 10.57 6.12 11.78
N CYS A 241 10.86 4.99 12.40
CA CYS A 241 10.99 3.72 11.68
C CYS A 241 9.67 3.27 11.03
N ASN A 242 8.54 3.47 11.68
CA ASN A 242 7.23 3.20 11.10
C ASN A 242 6.95 4.12 9.89
N ASN A 243 7.33 5.40 9.97
CA ASN A 243 7.21 6.34 8.86
C ASN A 243 8.06 5.88 7.65
N PHE A 244 9.28 5.40 7.86
CA PHE A 244 10.10 4.84 6.77
C PHE A 244 9.48 3.59 6.14
N LEU A 245 8.78 2.75 6.91
CA LEU A 245 8.05 1.60 6.36
C LEU A 245 6.88 2.05 5.47
N ILE A 246 6.13 3.08 5.90
CA ILE A 246 5.06 3.68 5.10
C ILE A 246 5.65 4.29 3.81
N ILE A 247 6.77 5.01 3.91
CA ILE A 247 7.45 5.60 2.76
C ILE A 247 7.89 4.52 1.77
N LEU A 248 8.48 3.44 2.25
CA LEU A 248 8.86 2.33 1.38
C LEU A 248 7.63 1.82 0.62
N PHE A 249 6.52 1.57 1.30
CA PHE A 249 5.29 1.12 0.65
C PHE A 249 4.77 2.14 -0.38
N ILE A 250 4.80 3.45 -0.06
CA ILE A 250 4.39 4.52 -0.99
C ILE A 250 5.25 4.48 -2.25
N ILE A 251 6.57 4.40 -2.11
CA ILE A 251 7.53 4.38 -3.23
C ILE A 251 7.34 3.12 -4.09
N LEU A 252 7.15 1.96 -3.45
CA LEU A 252 6.94 0.69 -4.15
C LEU A 252 5.57 0.62 -4.82
N ASN A 253 4.64 1.48 -4.45
CA ASN A 253 3.40 1.69 -5.18
C ASN A 253 3.54 2.67 -6.32
N LYS A 254 4.18 3.82 -6.07
CA LYS A 254 4.30 4.91 -7.03
C LYS A 254 5.65 5.63 -6.85
N ILE A 255 6.58 5.31 -7.73
CA ILE A 255 7.97 5.83 -7.67
C ILE A 255 8.04 7.36 -7.75
N THR A 256 7.06 8.02 -8.38
CA THR A 256 7.00 9.49 -8.44
C THR A 256 6.90 10.16 -7.07
N LEU A 257 6.50 9.40 -6.03
CA LEU A 257 6.48 9.86 -4.64
C LEU A 257 7.79 9.60 -3.88
N LEU A 258 8.89 9.31 -4.58
CA LEU A 258 10.22 9.10 -3.98
C LEU A 258 10.63 10.24 -3.04
N LEU A 259 10.26 11.48 -3.37
CA LEU A 259 10.53 12.66 -2.55
C LEU A 259 9.91 12.60 -1.13
N ALA A 260 8.97 11.67 -0.88
CA ALA A 260 8.44 11.43 0.47
C ALA A 260 9.54 11.05 1.49
N ILE A 261 10.68 10.54 1.04
CA ILE A 261 11.85 10.25 1.89
C ILE A 261 12.26 11.49 2.67
N PHE A 262 12.29 12.66 2.03
CA PHE A 262 12.71 13.92 2.66
C PHE A 262 11.82 14.32 3.84
N LEU A 263 10.54 13.98 3.81
CA LEU A 263 9.62 14.27 4.92
C LEU A 263 10.04 13.59 6.23
N SER A 264 10.53 12.36 6.16
CA SER A 264 11.00 11.66 7.36
C SER A 264 12.39 12.09 7.80
N LEU A 265 13.22 12.60 6.89
CA LEU A 265 14.52 13.14 7.23
C LEU A 265 14.40 14.42 8.08
N LEU A 266 13.31 15.19 7.96
CA LEU A 266 13.05 16.36 8.79
C LEU A 266 13.00 16.05 10.30
N ASN A 267 12.64 14.81 10.66
CA ASN A 267 12.55 14.36 12.04
C ASN A 267 13.81 13.64 12.53
N LEU A 268 14.82 13.43 11.66
CA LEU A 268 16.08 12.76 12.00
C LEU A 268 17.15 13.79 12.38
N ASN A 269 17.74 13.62 13.56
CA ASN A 269 19.03 14.21 13.90
C ASN A 269 20.13 13.11 13.87
N LEU A 270 21.41 13.50 13.93
CA LEU A 270 22.52 12.56 13.84
C LEU A 270 22.49 11.44 14.91
N ILE A 271 22.05 11.76 16.12
CA ILE A 271 21.93 10.80 17.22
C ILE A 271 20.82 9.78 16.93
N ASN A 272 19.66 10.27 16.50
CA ASN A 272 18.54 9.43 16.13
C ASN A 272 18.86 8.57 14.92
N PHE A 273 19.63 9.06 13.94
CA PHE A 273 20.05 8.31 12.77
C PHE A 273 20.92 7.10 13.15
N LYS A 274 21.93 7.28 14.01
CA LYS A 274 22.75 6.18 14.51
C LYS A 274 21.93 5.13 15.26
N ASN A 275 20.96 5.56 16.07
CA ASN A 275 20.07 4.67 16.78
C ASN A 275 19.05 3.97 15.87
N PHE A 276 18.58 4.66 14.83
CA PHE A 276 17.71 4.10 13.79
C PHE A 276 18.37 2.93 13.07
N LEU A 277 19.66 3.05 12.70
CA LEU A 277 20.41 1.97 12.05
C LEU A 277 20.57 0.71 12.93
N LYS A 278 20.44 0.83 14.25
CA LYS A 278 20.51 -0.32 15.18
C LYS A 278 19.19 -1.07 15.35
N LEU A 279 18.08 -0.52 14.85
CA LEU A 279 16.76 -1.15 15.00
C LEU A 279 16.58 -2.35 14.06
N LYS A 280 16.07 -3.46 14.57
CA LYS A 280 15.69 -4.62 13.74
C LYS A 280 14.71 -4.25 12.61
N LYS A 281 13.82 -3.27 12.85
CA LYS A 281 12.88 -2.74 11.84
C LYS A 281 13.60 -2.09 10.66
N PHE A 282 14.76 -1.46 10.84
CA PHE A 282 15.55 -0.90 9.74
C PHE A 282 16.02 -1.99 8.78
N TYR A 283 16.54 -3.07 9.31
CA TYR A 283 16.98 -4.22 8.48
C TYR A 283 15.81 -4.88 7.75
N PHE A 284 14.63 -4.88 8.36
CA PHE A 284 13.41 -5.34 7.70
C PHE A 284 13.03 -4.43 6.51
N ILE A 285 13.09 -3.10 6.68
CA ILE A 285 12.83 -2.14 5.60
C ILE A 285 13.86 -2.34 4.47
N LEU A 286 15.14 -2.46 4.82
CA LEU A 286 16.22 -2.66 3.86
C LEU A 286 16.03 -3.98 3.08
N LEU A 287 15.69 -5.07 3.77
CA LEU A 287 15.41 -6.36 3.14
C LEU A 287 14.32 -6.24 2.09
N PHE A 288 13.20 -5.60 2.39
CA PHE A 288 12.10 -5.47 1.43
C PHE A 288 12.42 -4.53 0.28
N ALA A 289 13.20 -3.47 0.51
CA ALA A 289 13.72 -2.63 -0.57
C ALA A 289 14.61 -3.45 -1.52
N LEU A 290 15.51 -4.27 -0.98
CA LEU A 290 16.39 -5.16 -1.76
C LEU A 290 15.59 -6.24 -2.51
N LEU A 291 14.63 -6.88 -1.85
CA LEU A 291 13.75 -7.86 -2.51
C LEU A 291 12.99 -7.24 -3.69
N TRP A 292 12.52 -6.01 -3.55
CA TRP A 292 11.88 -5.30 -4.65
C TRP A 292 12.83 -5.03 -5.83
N CYS A 293 14.05 -4.60 -5.54
CA CYS A 293 15.08 -4.41 -6.56
C CYS A 293 15.40 -5.73 -7.28
N VAL A 294 15.55 -6.83 -6.52
CA VAL A 294 15.79 -8.17 -7.09
C VAL A 294 14.59 -8.63 -7.93
N LYS A 295 13.36 -8.42 -7.46
CA LYS A 295 12.14 -8.71 -8.22
C LYS A 295 12.13 -7.95 -9.56
N ASN A 296 12.42 -6.65 -9.55
CA ASN A 296 12.48 -5.85 -10.77
C ASN A 296 13.55 -6.37 -11.74
N LEU A 297 14.74 -6.71 -11.21
CA LEU A 297 15.82 -7.28 -11.98
C LEU A 297 15.41 -8.58 -12.67
N LEU A 298 14.75 -9.49 -11.93
CA LEU A 298 14.26 -10.75 -12.51
C LEU A 298 13.19 -10.52 -13.59
N ILE A 299 12.27 -9.60 -13.37
CA ILE A 299 11.15 -9.34 -14.29
C ILE A 299 11.60 -8.61 -15.57
N SER A 300 12.51 -7.64 -15.45
CA SER A 300 12.84 -6.72 -16.56
C SER A 300 14.33 -6.59 -16.89
N GLY A 301 15.22 -7.15 -16.05
CA GLY A 301 16.65 -6.91 -16.16
C GLY A 301 17.10 -5.53 -15.64
N CYS A 302 16.20 -4.75 -15.04
CA CYS A 302 16.48 -3.41 -14.53
C CYS A 302 16.16 -3.34 -13.03
N VAL A 303 17.00 -2.66 -12.25
CA VAL A 303 16.71 -2.38 -10.82
C VAL A 303 15.51 -1.43 -10.71
N LEU A 304 15.47 -0.44 -11.61
CA LEU A 304 14.36 0.50 -11.75
C LEU A 304 14.00 0.65 -13.23
N TYR A 305 12.87 0.09 -13.63
CA TYR A 305 12.37 0.16 -14.99
C TYR A 305 11.53 1.43 -15.20
N PRO A 306 11.63 2.15 -16.32
CA PRO A 306 12.48 1.94 -17.49
C PRO A 306 13.74 2.84 -17.52
N VAL A 307 14.51 2.89 -16.44
CA VAL A 307 15.72 3.72 -16.36
C VAL A 307 16.90 2.96 -16.92
N LYS A 308 17.29 3.26 -18.18
CA LYS A 308 18.33 2.55 -18.95
C LYS A 308 19.65 2.37 -18.17
N SER A 309 20.11 3.39 -17.44
CA SER A 309 21.36 3.35 -16.65
C SER A 309 21.33 2.36 -15.48
N LEU A 310 20.14 1.89 -15.09
CA LEU A 310 19.93 0.93 -14.01
C LEU A 310 19.55 -0.46 -14.52
N CYS A 311 19.77 -0.74 -15.81
CA CYS A 311 19.52 -2.02 -16.45
C CYS A 311 20.85 -2.76 -16.78
N PHE A 312 20.83 -4.07 -16.70
CA PHE A 312 21.99 -4.93 -16.97
C PHE A 312 21.86 -5.57 -18.37
N ASN A 313 22.69 -5.12 -19.32
CA ASN A 313 22.63 -5.52 -20.73
C ASN A 313 23.04 -6.97 -20.97
N ASN A 314 23.78 -7.55 -20.06
CA ASN A 314 24.31 -8.93 -20.14
C ASN A 314 23.33 -10.00 -19.68
N LEU A 315 22.14 -9.64 -19.20
CA LEU A 315 21.12 -10.61 -18.87
C LEU A 315 20.31 -10.94 -20.13
N ILE A 316 20.09 -12.23 -20.38
CA ILE A 316 19.44 -12.75 -21.60
C ILE A 316 18.01 -12.18 -21.78
N TRP A 317 17.34 -11.86 -20.68
CA TRP A 317 15.96 -11.35 -20.69
C TRP A 317 15.86 -9.84 -20.72
N THR A 318 16.96 -9.10 -20.77
CA THR A 318 16.96 -7.63 -20.81
C THR A 318 16.90 -7.12 -22.25
N ASP A 319 15.81 -6.46 -22.60
CA ASP A 319 15.64 -5.77 -23.87
C ASP A 319 15.89 -4.27 -23.71
N ILE A 320 17.13 -3.83 -23.95
CA ILE A 320 17.56 -2.43 -23.79
C ILE A 320 16.90 -1.48 -24.79
N GLN A 321 16.63 -1.97 -26.02
CA GLN A 321 15.97 -1.13 -27.04
C GLN A 321 14.56 -0.80 -26.59
N LYS A 322 13.81 -1.82 -26.15
CA LYS A 322 12.46 -1.64 -25.60
C LYS A 322 12.43 -0.78 -24.34
N VAL A 323 13.42 -0.94 -23.44
CA VAL A 323 13.56 -0.05 -22.26
C VAL A 323 13.70 1.41 -22.68
N GLN A 324 14.51 1.68 -23.72
CA GLN A 324 14.74 3.05 -24.19
C GLN A 324 13.49 3.63 -24.88
N GLU A 325 12.77 2.84 -25.67
CA GLU A 325 11.50 3.22 -26.29
C GLU A 325 10.47 3.60 -25.22
N ILE A 326 10.26 2.75 -24.21
CA ILE A 326 9.32 3.00 -23.13
C ILE A 326 9.75 4.20 -22.28
N SER A 327 11.06 4.40 -22.04
CA SER A 327 11.55 5.57 -21.34
C SER A 327 11.21 6.87 -22.07
N SER A 328 11.45 6.93 -23.39
CA SER A 328 11.13 8.09 -24.22
C SER A 328 9.64 8.32 -24.35
N GLU A 329 8.84 7.25 -24.43
CA GLU A 329 7.38 7.34 -24.44
C GLU A 329 6.83 7.91 -23.12
N ASN A 330 7.33 7.44 -21.98
CA ASN A 330 6.93 7.95 -20.66
C ASN A 330 7.32 9.43 -20.50
N GLU A 331 8.48 9.83 -21.00
CA GLU A 331 8.93 11.22 -20.99
C GLU A 331 8.01 12.09 -21.86
N ALA A 332 7.71 11.65 -23.07
CA ALA A 332 6.82 12.35 -23.99
C ALA A 332 5.41 12.49 -23.41
N TRP A 333 4.88 11.41 -22.82
CA TRP A 333 3.60 11.43 -22.12
C TRP A 333 3.58 12.44 -20.98
N THR A 334 4.61 12.46 -20.14
CA THR A 334 4.70 13.37 -18.99
C THR A 334 4.78 14.83 -19.40
N LYS A 335 5.53 15.13 -20.47
CA LYS A 335 5.75 16.49 -20.97
C LYS A 335 4.61 16.97 -21.89
N GLY A 336 3.91 16.05 -22.54
CA GLY A 336 2.92 16.33 -23.56
C GLY A 336 1.47 16.28 -23.10
N TRP A 337 1.21 15.90 -21.85
CA TRP A 337 -0.16 15.83 -21.34
C TRP A 337 -0.82 17.23 -21.28
N PRO A 338 -2.08 17.42 -21.78
CA PRO A 338 -2.96 16.41 -22.37
C PRO A 338 -2.75 16.18 -23.88
N ASP A 339 -1.88 16.92 -24.55
CA ASP A 339 -1.65 16.93 -26.00
C ASP A 339 -0.49 16.01 -26.45
N TYR A 340 -0.43 14.80 -25.88
CA TYR A 340 0.63 13.80 -26.12
C TYR A 340 0.91 13.54 -27.61
N THR A 341 -0.12 13.50 -28.46
CA THR A 341 0.01 13.25 -29.88
C THR A 341 0.81 14.32 -30.64
N ARG A 342 0.89 15.54 -30.12
CA ARG A 342 1.69 16.63 -30.76
C ARG A 342 3.18 16.47 -30.57
N ILE A 343 3.64 15.72 -29.57
CA ILE A 343 5.06 15.51 -29.28
C ILE A 343 5.62 14.34 -30.08
N GLN A 344 4.85 13.28 -30.32
CA GLN A 344 5.27 12.16 -31.18
C GLN A 344 5.59 12.59 -32.61
N ASN A 345 4.98 13.66 -33.11
CA ASN A 345 5.20 14.19 -34.46
C ASN A 345 6.37 15.19 -34.56
N ARG A 346 7.12 15.45 -33.48
CA ARG A 346 8.25 16.40 -33.43
C ARG A 346 9.63 15.72 -33.36
N ASN A 347 9.67 14.40 -33.29
CA ASN A 347 10.87 13.56 -33.41
C ASN A 347 10.82 12.75 -34.69
#